data_2fb78f3c58a470599da3030910ace6af
#
_entry.id   2fb78f3c58a470599da3030910ace6af
#
_cell.length_a   1.000
_cell.length_b   1.000
_cell.length_c   1.000
_cell.angle_alpha   90.00
_cell.angle_beta   90.00
_cell.angle_gamma   90.00
#
_symmetry.space_group_name_H-M   'P 1'
#
loop_
_entity.id
_entity.type
_entity.pdbx_description
1 polymer ?
#
loop_
_entity_poly.entity_id
_entity_poly.type
_entity_poly.pdbx_seq_one_letter_code
_entity_poly.pdbx_strand_id
1 'polypeptide(L)'
;MPRSASLTAPLKVGIAVALAVIPALVLALLGCQWRVTLFWVVFLPCAWLLWCWRRTLMESPERLFLFLALPTGLLMCAFMPTIVSVSWDGYVHYKVANQIAQGEIFVTTGADAINYDMDGIYVVGLVPWGTSDNDWDPNWQGILTEDGMEKANGRFAELGDVTYKVSDGSFAWGVTTMGRIPNALGLWLGDLLGAPYLLRLFLGRLTNLLFWILLVWLAMTRLKSGKRIVCAIGLLPILLFEACNYSYDPWCVGFLLLGFASFVGELQRPEKPLTLGGALWILVPFTLGVLIKAAWIPGGLFLLFLPQKKFRTRGARVLWILACVVVALGVTWTFMGPFLSRGGSGYSDSRGETLTSATVNIDSAEQLAQMAENPLRFLWVLVVWFVGYLNPWPIFEQLFVSFCYLSRPVLWPLWTVGEIVLLALATSCDRTQADDGWPSRALRIGAIVGIVLSYCLPAISLYLGYTNVGADYILGMQVRYMLLYLPLVLLLVLNLGTRSRAWVQRRVLGPVAERLPERWRPAAQNLADVFAALQSLLAWVMIALGFLVRF
;
A
#
# COMPACT_ATOMS: atom_id res chain seq x y z
N MET A 1 -32.00 -33.79 13.22
CA MET A 1 -31.19 -33.25 14.31
C MET A 1 -31.79 -31.92 14.75
N PRO A 2 -32.03 -31.68 16.03
CA PRO A 2 -32.64 -30.44 16.50
C PRO A 2 -31.74 -29.24 16.05
N ARG A 3 -32.37 -28.21 15.51
CA ARG A 3 -31.69 -26.95 15.22
C ARG A 3 -31.09 -26.45 16.54
N SER A 4 -29.75 -26.52 16.68
CA SER A 4 -29.08 -25.88 17.80
C SER A 4 -29.56 -24.42 17.84
N ALA A 5 -30.15 -24.03 18.95
CA ALA A 5 -30.65 -22.68 19.15
C ALA A 5 -29.51 -21.71 18.81
N SER A 6 -29.67 -20.98 17.71
CA SER A 6 -28.65 -20.00 17.31
C SER A 6 -28.63 -18.92 18.36
N LEU A 7 -27.47 -18.71 18.99
CA LEU A 7 -27.27 -17.63 19.95
C LEU A 7 -27.79 -16.31 19.36
N THR A 8 -28.49 -15.52 20.17
CA THR A 8 -28.97 -14.19 19.76
C THR A 8 -27.82 -13.23 19.53
N ALA A 9 -28.02 -12.22 18.70
CA ALA A 9 -26.97 -11.24 18.42
C ALA A 9 -26.42 -10.56 19.70
N PRO A 10 -27.24 -10.13 20.67
CA PRO A 10 -26.74 -9.57 21.94
C PRO A 10 -25.88 -10.55 22.73
N LEU A 11 -26.24 -11.84 22.76
CA LEU A 11 -25.45 -12.85 23.47
C LEU A 11 -24.10 -13.10 22.80
N LYS A 12 -24.04 -13.09 21.47
CA LYS A 12 -22.77 -13.20 20.72
C LYS A 12 -21.83 -12.04 21.04
N VAL A 13 -22.36 -10.83 21.08
CA VAL A 13 -21.60 -9.62 21.42
C VAL A 13 -21.20 -9.64 22.89
N GLY A 14 -22.10 -10.04 23.80
CA GLY A 14 -21.78 -10.19 25.22
C GLY A 14 -20.63 -11.17 25.49
N ILE A 15 -20.61 -12.32 24.79
CA ILE A 15 -19.48 -13.25 24.84
C ILE A 15 -18.20 -12.62 24.29
N ALA A 16 -18.27 -11.88 23.18
CA ALA A 16 -17.11 -11.19 22.63
C ALA A 16 -16.53 -10.17 23.62
N VAL A 17 -17.38 -9.40 24.30
CA VAL A 17 -16.96 -8.46 25.35
C VAL A 17 -16.31 -9.21 26.52
N ALA A 18 -16.89 -10.32 26.97
CA ALA A 18 -16.30 -11.15 28.02
C ALA A 18 -14.91 -11.70 27.62
N LEU A 19 -14.76 -12.13 26.35
CA LEU A 19 -13.51 -12.60 25.76
C LEU A 19 -12.46 -11.48 25.62
N ALA A 20 -12.85 -10.23 25.63
CA ALA A 20 -11.93 -9.09 25.70
C ALA A 20 -11.56 -8.76 27.15
N VAL A 21 -12.56 -8.61 28.02
CA VAL A 21 -12.39 -8.09 29.39
C VAL A 21 -11.71 -9.11 30.31
N ILE A 22 -12.14 -10.37 30.27
CA ILE A 22 -11.59 -11.38 31.17
C ILE A 22 -10.08 -11.60 30.96
N PRO A 23 -9.58 -11.85 29.73
CA PRO A 23 -8.15 -11.95 29.48
C PRO A 23 -7.38 -10.66 29.84
N ALA A 24 -7.97 -9.48 29.57
CA ALA A 24 -7.35 -8.21 29.94
C ALA A 24 -7.08 -8.13 31.44
N LEU A 25 -8.08 -8.44 32.25
CA LEU A 25 -7.95 -8.43 33.71
C LEU A 25 -6.97 -9.48 34.21
N VAL A 26 -7.08 -10.72 33.72
CA VAL A 26 -6.19 -11.82 34.14
C VAL A 26 -4.74 -11.52 33.78
N LEU A 27 -4.47 -11.07 32.54
CA LEU A 27 -3.10 -10.79 32.09
C LEU A 27 -2.52 -9.56 32.80
N ALA A 28 -3.35 -8.54 33.07
CA ALA A 28 -2.94 -7.39 33.88
C ALA A 28 -2.58 -7.79 35.32
N LEU A 29 -3.40 -8.66 35.95
CA LEU A 29 -3.11 -9.17 37.29
C LEU A 29 -1.85 -10.04 37.35
N LEU A 30 -1.53 -10.74 36.26
CA LEU A 30 -0.31 -11.52 36.12
C LEU A 30 0.92 -10.67 35.77
N GLY A 31 0.78 -9.35 35.62
CA GLY A 31 1.88 -8.46 35.27
C GLY A 31 2.39 -8.64 33.84
N CYS A 32 1.58 -9.20 32.95
CA CYS A 32 1.95 -9.39 31.55
C CYS A 32 2.14 -8.05 30.84
N GLN A 33 3.06 -8.02 29.87
CA GLN A 33 3.25 -6.84 29.02
C GLN A 33 1.94 -6.41 28.34
N TRP A 34 1.71 -5.12 28.25
CA TRP A 34 0.49 -4.57 27.65
C TRP A 34 0.24 -5.03 26.21
N ARG A 35 1.30 -5.31 25.44
CA ARG A 35 1.20 -5.82 24.06
C ARG A 35 0.58 -7.22 24.03
N VAL A 36 0.99 -8.12 24.93
CA VAL A 36 0.40 -9.45 25.07
C VAL A 36 -1.08 -9.35 25.42
N THR A 37 -1.40 -8.47 26.35
CA THR A 37 -2.79 -8.20 26.77
C THR A 37 -3.62 -7.69 25.60
N LEU A 38 -3.16 -6.67 24.87
CA LEU A 38 -3.85 -6.12 23.72
C LEU A 38 -4.07 -7.16 22.63
N PHE A 39 -3.08 -8.00 22.34
CA PHE A 39 -3.24 -9.08 21.37
C PHE A 39 -4.42 -9.98 21.69
N TRP A 40 -4.50 -10.51 22.92
CA TRP A 40 -5.57 -11.40 23.31
C TRP A 40 -6.92 -10.72 23.39
N VAL A 41 -6.97 -9.47 23.84
CA VAL A 41 -8.16 -8.62 23.88
C VAL A 41 -8.77 -8.40 22.50
N VAL A 42 -7.95 -8.34 21.45
CA VAL A 42 -8.44 -8.20 20.07
C VAL A 42 -8.67 -9.56 19.42
N PHE A 43 -7.74 -10.49 19.56
CA PHE A 43 -7.76 -11.79 18.87
C PHE A 43 -8.98 -12.65 19.25
N LEU A 44 -9.24 -12.84 20.54
CA LEU A 44 -10.30 -13.75 21.00
C LEU A 44 -11.71 -13.25 20.59
N PRO A 45 -12.09 -11.97 20.80
CA PRO A 45 -13.37 -11.48 20.34
C PRO A 45 -13.51 -11.54 18.82
N CYS A 46 -12.47 -11.17 18.07
CA CYS A 46 -12.50 -11.21 16.61
C CYS A 46 -12.64 -12.64 16.08
N ALA A 47 -11.90 -13.60 16.60
CA ALA A 47 -12.02 -15.00 16.23
C ALA A 47 -13.43 -15.56 16.55
N TRP A 48 -13.98 -15.21 17.71
CA TRP A 48 -15.33 -15.58 18.10
C TRP A 48 -16.39 -14.96 17.18
N LEU A 49 -16.33 -13.66 16.91
CA LEU A 49 -17.28 -12.98 16.04
C LEU A 49 -17.15 -13.46 14.58
N LEU A 50 -15.93 -13.73 14.10
CA LEU A 50 -15.70 -14.35 12.80
C LEU A 50 -16.40 -15.69 12.70
N TRP A 51 -16.29 -16.54 13.72
CA TRP A 51 -16.99 -17.81 13.79
C TRP A 51 -18.51 -17.64 13.82
N CYS A 52 -19.02 -16.72 14.63
CA CYS A 52 -20.46 -16.46 14.79
C CYS A 52 -21.10 -15.90 13.52
N TRP A 53 -20.40 -15.00 12.81
CA TRP A 53 -20.90 -14.28 11.64
C TRP A 53 -20.33 -14.79 10.31
N ARG A 54 -19.61 -15.91 10.32
CA ARG A 54 -18.92 -16.44 9.15
C ARG A 54 -19.77 -16.48 7.88
N ARG A 55 -21.06 -16.87 7.98
CA ARG A 55 -21.96 -16.91 6.81
C ARG A 55 -22.19 -15.51 6.24
N THR A 56 -22.59 -14.59 7.09
CA THR A 56 -22.87 -13.21 6.69
C THR A 56 -21.62 -12.48 6.15
N LEU A 57 -20.46 -12.74 6.75
CA LEU A 57 -19.20 -12.15 6.30
C LEU A 57 -18.75 -12.73 4.95
N MET A 58 -18.89 -14.06 4.75
CA MET A 58 -18.53 -14.71 3.49
C MET A 58 -19.48 -14.41 2.33
N GLU A 59 -20.70 -13.93 2.61
CA GLU A 59 -21.63 -13.45 1.60
C GLU A 59 -21.30 -12.05 1.08
N SER A 60 -20.56 -11.25 1.84
CA SER A 60 -20.21 -9.86 1.52
C SER A 60 -18.71 -9.61 1.69
N PRO A 61 -17.93 -9.66 0.60
CA PRO A 61 -16.49 -9.37 0.65
C PRO A 61 -16.15 -8.02 1.27
N GLU A 62 -17.03 -7.02 1.14
CA GLU A 62 -16.86 -5.69 1.73
C GLU A 62 -16.91 -5.74 3.27
N ARG A 63 -17.86 -6.52 3.83
CA ARG A 63 -17.98 -6.70 5.28
C ARG A 63 -16.83 -7.54 5.82
N LEU A 64 -16.44 -8.58 5.09
CA LEU A 64 -15.29 -9.41 5.43
C LEU A 64 -14.02 -8.57 5.47
N PHE A 65 -13.79 -7.75 4.46
CA PHE A 65 -12.64 -6.86 4.41
C PHE A 65 -12.58 -5.92 5.62
N LEU A 66 -13.67 -5.20 5.91
CA LEU A 66 -13.71 -4.28 7.07
C LEU A 66 -13.46 -5.02 8.39
N PHE A 67 -14.08 -6.21 8.53
CA PHE A 67 -13.94 -7.02 9.73
C PHE A 67 -12.50 -7.54 9.93
N LEU A 68 -11.76 -7.83 8.87
CA LEU A 68 -10.39 -8.33 8.94
C LEU A 68 -9.35 -7.20 8.95
N ALA A 69 -9.51 -6.20 8.09
CA ALA A 69 -8.52 -5.13 7.91
C ALA A 69 -8.42 -4.22 9.14
N LEU A 70 -9.56 -3.87 9.75
CA LEU A 70 -9.57 -2.93 10.87
C LEU A 70 -8.82 -3.48 12.10
N PRO A 71 -9.14 -4.67 12.65
CA PRO A 71 -8.42 -5.18 13.81
C PRO A 71 -6.97 -5.55 13.48
N THR A 72 -6.69 -6.07 12.27
CA THR A 72 -5.31 -6.35 11.84
C THR A 72 -4.48 -5.08 11.80
N GLY A 73 -5.00 -4.03 11.16
CA GLY A 73 -4.32 -2.76 11.07
C GLY A 73 -4.16 -2.06 12.43
N LEU A 74 -5.17 -2.12 13.30
CA LEU A 74 -5.07 -1.58 14.66
C LEU A 74 -3.97 -2.27 15.48
N LEU A 75 -3.89 -3.60 15.41
CA LEU A 75 -2.81 -4.35 16.05
C LEU A 75 -1.44 -3.98 15.47
N MET A 76 -1.35 -3.86 14.13
CA MET A 76 -0.12 -3.40 13.49
C MET A 76 0.28 -2.00 13.99
N CYS A 77 -0.63 -1.03 13.97
CA CYS A 77 -0.34 0.33 14.46
C CYS A 77 0.13 0.33 15.92
N ALA A 78 -0.50 -0.49 16.78
CA ALA A 78 -0.19 -0.56 18.20
C ALA A 78 1.16 -1.25 18.49
N PHE A 79 1.52 -2.26 17.70
CA PHE A 79 2.76 -3.02 17.90
C PHE A 79 3.94 -2.44 17.14
N MET A 80 3.69 -1.55 16.19
CA MET A 80 4.75 -0.90 15.43
C MET A 80 5.72 -0.18 16.39
N PRO A 81 7.02 -0.26 16.15
CA PRO A 81 7.98 0.53 16.89
C PRO A 81 7.59 2.01 16.92
N THR A 82 7.91 2.65 18.04
CA THR A 82 7.55 4.06 18.30
C THR A 82 8.44 5.06 17.56
N ILE A 83 9.15 4.61 16.53
CA ILE A 83 10.01 5.40 15.66
C ILE A 83 9.31 5.70 14.33
N VAL A 84 9.70 6.78 13.67
CA VAL A 84 9.08 7.19 12.39
C VAL A 84 9.67 6.46 11.18
N SER A 85 10.90 5.99 11.28
CA SER A 85 11.66 5.32 10.19
C SER A 85 11.45 3.82 10.16
N VAL A 86 10.21 3.35 10.26
CA VAL A 86 9.89 1.92 10.17
C VAL A 86 9.72 1.47 8.74
N SER A 87 9.07 2.29 7.91
CA SER A 87 8.92 2.06 6.46
C SER A 87 9.95 2.84 5.64
N TRP A 88 10.04 2.52 4.34
CA TRP A 88 10.94 3.22 3.42
C TRP A 88 10.67 4.73 3.40
N ASP A 89 11.71 5.51 3.60
CA ASP A 89 11.64 6.97 3.66
C ASP A 89 10.65 7.50 4.72
N GLY A 90 10.30 6.68 5.73
CA GLY A 90 9.29 7.01 6.74
C GLY A 90 9.55 8.33 7.45
N TYR A 91 10.81 8.64 7.74
CA TYR A 91 11.20 9.91 8.35
C TYR A 91 10.91 11.12 7.41
N VAL A 92 11.17 11.00 6.10
CA VAL A 92 10.84 12.05 5.12
C VAL A 92 9.34 12.25 5.05
N HIS A 93 8.57 11.16 5.06
CA HIS A 93 7.12 11.24 5.01
C HIS A 93 6.52 11.83 6.29
N TYR A 94 7.09 11.48 7.44
CA TYR A 94 6.69 12.07 8.72
C TYR A 94 6.94 13.58 8.74
N LYS A 95 8.10 14.04 8.30
CA LYS A 95 8.45 15.45 8.23
C LYS A 95 7.43 16.24 7.42
N VAL A 96 7.16 15.78 6.19
CA VAL A 96 6.18 16.44 5.31
C VAL A 96 4.78 16.40 5.92
N ALA A 97 4.36 15.29 6.51
CA ALA A 97 3.08 15.19 7.18
C ALA A 97 2.98 16.17 8.37
N ASN A 98 4.06 16.31 9.14
CA ASN A 98 4.11 17.25 10.26
C ASN A 98 4.01 18.71 9.81
N GLN A 99 4.70 19.11 8.73
CA GLN A 99 4.58 20.44 8.14
C GLN A 99 3.14 20.73 7.72
N ILE A 100 2.51 19.79 7.00
CA ILE A 100 1.11 19.93 6.58
C ILE A 100 0.20 20.07 7.82
N ALA A 101 0.42 19.28 8.88
CA ALA A 101 -0.37 19.34 10.12
C ALA A 101 -0.27 20.70 10.81
N GLN A 102 0.88 21.37 10.73
CA GLN A 102 1.12 22.70 11.29
C GLN A 102 0.60 23.83 10.39
N GLY A 103 0.02 23.53 9.24
CA GLY A 103 -0.51 24.52 8.31
C GLY A 103 0.54 25.15 7.40
N GLU A 104 1.77 24.62 7.39
CA GLU A 104 2.86 25.10 6.53
C GLU A 104 2.72 24.57 5.10
N ILE A 105 1.56 24.79 4.50
CA ILE A 105 1.19 24.20 3.21
C ILE A 105 1.88 24.88 2.03
N PHE A 106 2.31 26.12 2.18
CA PHE A 106 2.79 26.97 1.08
C PHE A 106 4.19 27.56 1.29
N VAL A 107 4.97 27.01 2.20
CA VAL A 107 6.31 27.51 2.44
C VAL A 107 7.28 27.02 1.38
N THR A 108 7.81 27.95 0.61
CA THR A 108 8.87 27.69 -0.36
C THR A 108 10.18 28.14 0.23
N THR A 109 11.03 27.24 0.60
CA THR A 109 12.35 27.62 1.03
C THR A 109 13.42 26.61 0.63
N GLY A 110 14.67 26.98 0.79
CA GLY A 110 15.82 26.28 0.27
C GLY A 110 16.15 24.94 0.98
N ALA A 111 17.23 24.33 0.56
CA ALA A 111 17.63 22.97 0.87
C ALA A 111 17.87 22.64 2.37
N ASP A 112 17.96 23.65 3.21
CA ASP A 112 18.21 23.48 4.66
C ASP A 112 16.96 23.13 5.48
N ALA A 113 15.94 22.84 4.77
CA ALA A 113 14.58 22.62 5.22
C ALA A 113 14.34 21.53 6.22
N ILE A 114 15.31 20.79 6.65
CA ILE A 114 15.08 19.60 7.43
C ILE A 114 15.83 19.64 8.76
N ASN A 115 16.24 20.78 9.18
CA ASN A 115 16.67 20.96 10.55
C ASN A 115 15.46 20.96 11.46
N TYR A 116 15.07 19.80 11.89
CA TYR A 116 14.37 19.73 13.17
C TYR A 116 15.38 20.18 14.20
N ASP A 117 15.05 21.24 14.89
CA ASP A 117 15.67 21.52 16.16
C ASP A 117 15.38 20.35 17.08
N MET A 118 16.11 19.22 16.84
CA MET A 118 15.78 18.06 17.59
C MET A 118 16.80 16.95 17.45
N ASP A 119 17.81 17.06 18.25
CA ASP A 119 18.56 15.90 18.71
C ASP A 119 17.63 14.74 19.10
N GLY A 120 16.42 15.05 19.56
CA GLY A 120 15.39 14.10 19.92
C GLY A 120 14.75 13.37 18.75
N ILE A 121 14.25 14.02 17.68
CA ILE A 121 13.66 13.27 16.54
C ILE A 121 14.73 12.58 15.71
N TYR A 122 15.91 13.11 15.65
CA TYR A 122 17.02 12.36 15.12
C TYR A 122 17.22 11.05 15.87
N VAL A 123 17.12 11.05 17.15
CA VAL A 123 17.24 9.83 17.97
C VAL A 123 16.06 8.91 17.81
N VAL A 124 14.89 9.46 17.61
CA VAL A 124 13.61 8.77 17.57
C VAL A 124 13.16 8.47 16.14
N GLY A 125 13.58 9.28 15.24
CA GLY A 125 13.36 9.11 13.80
C GLY A 125 14.31 8.17 13.16
N LEU A 126 15.21 7.68 14.01
CA LEU A 126 16.36 7.15 13.53
C LEU A 126 16.20 6.02 12.71
N VAL A 127 16.45 6.60 11.81
CA VAL A 127 17.55 6.31 11.02
C VAL A 127 18.35 5.19 11.59
N PRO A 128 18.40 4.20 10.91
CA PRO A 128 19.29 3.10 10.96
C PRO A 128 20.70 3.43 10.52
N TRP A 129 20.94 4.66 10.30
CA TRP A 129 22.28 5.17 10.03
C TRP A 129 22.99 5.31 11.36
N GLY A 130 24.04 4.58 11.52
CA GLY A 130 24.86 4.58 12.71
C GLY A 130 25.02 5.95 13.32
N THR A 131 24.91 6.01 14.61
CA THR A 131 24.86 7.25 15.40
C THR A 131 26.19 7.98 15.47
N SER A 132 27.21 7.51 14.83
CA SER A 132 28.53 8.15 14.73
C SER A 132 29.25 7.63 13.52
N ASP A 133 29.83 8.53 12.80
CA ASP A 133 30.91 8.27 11.87
C ASP A 133 30.58 7.45 10.61
N ASN A 134 29.52 7.81 9.89
CA ASN A 134 29.28 7.35 8.52
C ASN A 134 29.21 5.84 8.27
N ASP A 135 29.13 5.02 9.28
CA ASP A 135 29.03 3.57 9.13
C ASP A 135 27.57 3.19 8.95
N TRP A 136 27.18 3.04 7.70
CA TRP A 136 25.94 2.40 7.32
C TRP A 136 25.99 0.92 7.71
N ASP A 137 25.31 0.53 8.78
CA ASP A 137 25.15 -0.87 9.14
C ASP A 137 23.96 -1.45 8.36
N PRO A 138 24.20 -2.28 7.33
CA PRO A 138 23.13 -2.92 6.58
C PRO A 138 22.31 -3.90 7.42
N ASN A 139 22.78 -4.27 8.61
CA ASN A 139 22.12 -5.27 9.45
C ASN A 139 21.11 -4.69 10.44
N TRP A 140 21.05 -3.37 10.66
CA TRP A 140 19.99 -2.68 11.41
C TRP A 140 19.59 -3.25 12.77
N GLN A 141 20.41 -4.10 13.32
CA GLN A 141 20.06 -4.84 14.53
C GLN A 141 20.10 -3.96 15.79
N GLY A 142 20.82 -2.85 15.74
CA GLY A 142 21.03 -2.01 16.92
C GLY A 142 19.78 -1.30 17.46
N ILE A 143 18.89 -0.82 16.59
CA ILE A 143 17.64 -0.15 17.02
C ILE A 143 16.54 -1.16 17.32
N LEU A 144 16.58 -2.29 16.65
CA LEU A 144 15.63 -3.38 16.85
C LEU A 144 16.04 -4.32 17.98
N THR A 145 17.14 -4.02 18.68
CA THR A 145 17.50 -4.69 19.92
C THR A 145 16.65 -4.14 21.08
N GLU A 146 16.46 -4.95 22.10
CA GLU A 146 15.76 -4.56 23.33
C GLU A 146 16.38 -3.29 23.95
N ASP A 147 17.72 -3.22 24.01
CA ASP A 147 18.49 -2.06 24.49
C ASP A 147 18.27 -0.80 23.62
N GLY A 148 18.24 -0.94 22.29
CA GLY A 148 17.98 0.18 21.37
C GLY A 148 16.57 0.72 21.51
N MET A 149 15.59 -0.15 21.71
CA MET A 149 14.18 0.24 21.92
C MET A 149 13.99 0.85 23.33
N GLU A 150 14.66 0.35 24.34
CA GLU A 150 14.62 0.93 25.68
C GLU A 150 15.21 2.34 25.68
N LYS A 151 16.35 2.55 25.02
CA LYS A 151 16.93 3.89 24.82
C LYS A 151 16.02 4.82 24.05
N ALA A 152 15.39 4.35 22.98
CA ALA A 152 14.42 5.12 22.21
C ALA A 152 13.20 5.48 23.07
N ASN A 153 12.64 4.53 23.82
CA ASN A 153 11.50 4.75 24.70
C ASN A 153 11.85 5.69 25.87
N GLY A 154 13.06 5.60 26.42
CA GLY A 154 13.55 6.50 27.46
C GLY A 154 13.59 7.95 26.96
N ARG A 155 14.13 8.18 25.76
CA ARG A 155 14.13 9.50 25.14
C ARG A 155 12.74 10.02 24.79
N PHE A 156 11.80 9.16 24.40
CA PHE A 156 10.40 9.55 24.21
C PHE A 156 9.75 10.05 25.49
N ALA A 157 10.05 9.44 26.63
CA ALA A 157 9.56 9.88 27.92
C ALA A 157 10.12 11.26 28.29
N GLU A 158 11.38 11.54 27.95
CA GLU A 158 12.02 12.85 28.14
C GLU A 158 11.43 13.93 27.23
N LEU A 159 10.96 13.55 26.03
CA LEU A 159 10.38 14.47 25.04
C LEU A 159 8.91 14.84 25.30
N GLY A 160 8.28 14.27 26.32
CA GLY A 160 6.87 14.34 26.72
C GLY A 160 6.00 15.46 26.15
N ASP A 161 6.38 16.72 26.37
CA ASP A 161 5.59 17.90 25.98
C ASP A 161 6.27 18.81 24.95
N VAL A 162 7.28 18.32 24.25
CA VAL A 162 7.97 19.15 23.24
C VAL A 162 7.07 19.39 22.04
N THR A 163 6.68 20.63 21.87
CA THR A 163 5.99 21.10 20.66
C THR A 163 7.01 21.17 19.52
N TYR A 164 6.88 20.28 18.58
CA TYR A 164 7.76 20.21 17.43
C TYR A 164 7.47 21.33 16.45
N LYS A 165 8.16 22.45 16.58
CA LYS A 165 8.21 23.44 15.52
C LYS A 165 9.17 22.96 14.46
N VAL A 166 8.72 22.94 13.22
CA VAL A 166 9.61 22.82 12.07
C VAL A 166 10.42 24.11 12.03
N SER A 167 11.74 24.05 12.17
CA SER A 167 12.57 25.22 11.92
C SER A 167 12.48 25.58 10.43
N ASP A 168 12.79 26.80 10.08
CA ASP A 168 12.63 27.50 8.79
C ASP A 168 13.18 26.80 7.53
N GLY A 169 13.08 25.56 7.50
CA GLY A 169 13.52 24.76 6.42
C GLY A 169 12.38 24.24 5.56
N SER A 170 12.45 24.48 4.33
CA SER A 170 11.37 24.34 3.40
C SER A 170 11.35 23.02 2.70
N PHE A 171 10.29 22.38 2.87
CA PHE A 171 9.77 21.53 1.81
C PHE A 171 8.77 22.36 0.98
N ALA A 172 9.06 22.59 -0.29
CA ALA A 172 8.07 23.18 -1.17
C ALA A 172 6.83 22.25 -1.18
N TRP A 173 5.70 22.74 -0.67
CA TRP A 173 4.46 22.04 -0.84
C TRP A 173 4.15 22.00 -2.33
N GLY A 174 3.99 20.80 -2.82
CA GLY A 174 3.58 20.56 -4.18
C GLY A 174 2.49 19.51 -4.20
N VAL A 175 1.83 19.36 -5.34
CA VAL A 175 0.86 18.27 -5.54
C VAL A 175 1.44 16.88 -5.20
N THR A 176 2.77 16.75 -5.24
CA THR A 176 3.49 15.52 -4.88
C THR A 176 3.50 15.21 -3.38
N THR A 177 3.19 16.21 -2.53
CA THR A 177 3.15 16.02 -1.08
C THR A 177 1.78 15.56 -0.57
N MET A 178 0.72 15.66 -1.38
CA MET A 178 -0.66 15.34 -1.01
C MET A 178 -0.83 13.93 -0.44
N GLY A 179 -0.01 12.97 -0.85
CA GLY A 179 -0.06 11.60 -0.34
C GLY A 179 0.16 11.45 1.17
N ARG A 180 0.64 12.50 1.86
CA ARG A 180 0.85 12.53 3.31
C ARG A 180 -0.31 13.19 4.08
N ILE A 181 -1.33 13.70 3.37
CA ILE A 181 -2.50 14.32 4.00
C ILE A 181 -3.18 13.38 5.02
N PRO A 182 -3.36 12.07 4.77
CA PRO A 182 -3.96 11.21 5.78
C PRO A 182 -3.16 11.15 7.08
N ASN A 183 -1.83 11.04 7.00
CA ASN A 183 -0.98 11.09 8.19
C ASN A 183 -1.03 12.46 8.88
N ALA A 184 -0.99 13.54 8.10
CA ALA A 184 -1.05 14.90 8.60
C ALA A 184 -2.35 15.18 9.37
N LEU A 185 -3.47 14.65 8.91
CA LEU A 185 -4.75 14.77 9.62
C LEU A 185 -4.68 14.17 11.03
N GLY A 186 -4.05 13.02 11.18
CA GLY A 186 -3.89 12.38 12.49
C GLY A 186 -2.94 13.15 13.40
N LEU A 187 -1.86 13.69 12.86
CA LEU A 187 -0.95 14.56 13.60
C LEU A 187 -1.66 15.84 14.06
N TRP A 188 -2.39 16.49 13.17
CA TRP A 188 -3.20 17.68 13.48
C TRP A 188 -4.25 17.39 14.56
N LEU A 189 -4.95 16.26 14.51
CA LEU A 189 -5.87 15.84 15.56
C LEU A 189 -5.15 15.64 16.90
N GLY A 190 -3.96 15.07 16.88
CA GLY A 190 -3.12 14.93 18.06
C GLY A 190 -2.76 16.29 18.67
N ASP A 191 -2.36 17.25 17.84
CA ASP A 191 -2.06 18.62 18.27
C ASP A 191 -3.28 19.32 18.85
N LEU A 192 -4.44 19.18 18.18
CA LEU A 192 -5.71 19.75 18.65
C LEU A 192 -6.14 19.21 20.01
N LEU A 193 -5.84 17.93 20.29
CA LEU A 193 -6.17 17.27 21.56
C LEU A 193 -5.11 17.46 22.64
N GLY A 194 -4.00 18.16 22.37
CA GLY A 194 -2.86 18.24 23.27
C GLY A 194 -2.26 16.86 23.59
N ALA A 195 -2.29 15.95 22.61
CA ALA A 195 -1.86 14.58 22.81
C ALA A 195 -0.34 14.50 23.02
N PRO A 196 0.14 13.62 23.92
CA PRO A 196 1.57 13.35 24.04
C PRO A 196 2.11 12.75 22.73
N TYR A 197 3.41 12.90 22.51
CA TYR A 197 4.05 12.53 21.24
C TYR A 197 3.67 11.14 20.73
N LEU A 198 3.69 10.12 21.58
CA LEU A 198 3.38 8.74 21.17
C LEU A 198 1.93 8.59 20.67
N LEU A 199 0.98 9.27 21.33
CA LEU A 199 -0.41 9.24 20.88
C LEU A 199 -0.58 10.01 19.57
N ARG A 200 0.11 11.14 19.43
CA ARG A 200 0.16 11.93 18.20
C ARG A 200 0.72 11.09 17.03
N LEU A 201 1.84 10.39 17.25
CA LEU A 201 2.44 9.48 16.28
C LEU A 201 1.47 8.34 15.90
N PHE A 202 0.81 7.74 16.87
CA PHE A 202 -0.19 6.69 16.66
C PHE A 202 -1.39 7.22 15.84
N LEU A 203 -1.90 8.40 16.15
CA LEU A 203 -3.02 9.01 15.41
C LEU A 203 -2.66 9.25 13.94
N GLY A 204 -1.44 9.68 13.63
CA GLY A 204 -0.98 9.81 12.26
C GLY A 204 -0.96 8.49 11.49
N ARG A 205 -0.57 7.39 12.13
CA ARG A 205 -0.65 6.04 11.56
C ARG A 205 -2.09 5.57 11.39
N LEU A 206 -2.91 5.77 12.41
CA LEU A 206 -4.32 5.36 12.42
C LEU A 206 -5.11 6.02 11.29
N THR A 207 -4.96 7.32 11.09
CA THR A 207 -5.68 8.02 10.03
C THR A 207 -5.25 7.55 8.64
N ASN A 208 -3.98 7.22 8.42
CA ASN A 208 -3.52 6.64 7.17
C ASN A 208 -4.11 5.23 6.94
N LEU A 209 -4.17 4.40 7.98
CA LEU A 209 -4.85 3.11 7.94
C LEU A 209 -6.34 3.24 7.60
N LEU A 210 -7.06 4.13 8.28
CA LEU A 210 -8.49 4.34 8.04
C LEU A 210 -8.75 4.85 6.63
N PHE A 211 -7.86 5.70 6.11
CA PHE A 211 -7.92 6.17 4.74
C PHE A 211 -7.73 5.03 3.72
N TRP A 212 -6.75 4.15 3.93
CA TRP A 212 -6.55 2.94 3.14
C TRP A 212 -7.80 2.06 3.13
N ILE A 213 -8.33 1.76 4.32
CA ILE A 213 -9.54 0.92 4.47
C ILE A 213 -10.73 1.54 3.72
N LEU A 214 -10.91 2.86 3.82
CA LEU A 214 -11.96 3.58 3.10
C LEU A 214 -11.82 3.45 1.58
N LEU A 215 -10.62 3.67 1.03
CA LEU A 215 -10.39 3.58 -0.42
C LEU A 215 -10.62 2.17 -0.95
N VAL A 216 -10.15 1.13 -0.26
CA VAL A 216 -10.36 -0.26 -0.65
C VAL A 216 -11.86 -0.63 -0.57
N TRP A 217 -12.54 -0.22 0.48
CA TRP A 217 -13.98 -0.43 0.62
C TRP A 217 -14.77 0.27 -0.50
N LEU A 218 -14.46 1.52 -0.79
CA LEU A 218 -15.06 2.27 -1.91
C LEU A 218 -14.80 1.56 -3.24
N ALA A 219 -13.58 1.08 -3.49
CA ALA A 219 -13.25 0.34 -4.70
C ALA A 219 -14.13 -0.91 -4.86
N MET A 220 -14.36 -1.68 -3.79
CA MET A 220 -15.26 -2.84 -3.83
C MET A 220 -16.70 -2.45 -4.17
N THR A 221 -17.20 -1.31 -3.66
CA THR A 221 -18.57 -0.85 -3.96
C THR A 221 -18.79 -0.49 -5.43
N ARG A 222 -17.72 -0.16 -6.16
CA ARG A 222 -17.79 0.16 -7.61
C ARG A 222 -17.99 -1.07 -8.48
N LEU A 223 -17.61 -2.26 -8.01
CA LEU A 223 -17.61 -3.51 -8.76
C LEU A 223 -18.92 -4.30 -8.59
N LYS A 224 -19.38 -4.97 -9.64
CA LYS A 224 -20.36 -6.06 -9.56
C LYS A 224 -19.68 -7.38 -9.22
N SER A 225 -18.51 -7.64 -9.82
CA SER A 225 -17.66 -8.80 -9.60
C SER A 225 -16.18 -8.36 -9.53
N GLY A 226 -15.28 -9.18 -8.98
CA GLY A 226 -13.90 -8.80 -8.69
C GLY A 226 -13.70 -8.27 -7.27
N LYS A 227 -14.74 -8.25 -6.44
CA LYS A 227 -14.68 -7.75 -5.06
C LYS A 227 -13.72 -8.56 -4.19
N ARG A 228 -13.64 -9.90 -4.40
CA ARG A 228 -12.72 -10.76 -3.67
C ARG A 228 -11.26 -10.48 -4.03
N ILE A 229 -11.00 -10.13 -5.29
CA ILE A 229 -9.66 -9.70 -5.74
C ILE A 229 -9.26 -8.43 -4.98
N VAL A 230 -10.14 -7.43 -4.93
CA VAL A 230 -9.90 -6.17 -4.22
C VAL A 230 -9.75 -6.40 -2.72
N CYS A 231 -10.56 -7.29 -2.13
CA CYS A 231 -10.44 -7.70 -0.73
C CYS A 231 -9.06 -8.32 -0.44
N ALA A 232 -8.62 -9.27 -1.28
CA ALA A 232 -7.31 -9.92 -1.14
C ALA A 232 -6.16 -8.91 -1.26
N ILE A 233 -6.20 -8.00 -2.23
CA ILE A 233 -5.21 -6.93 -2.37
C ILE A 233 -5.22 -6.02 -1.14
N GLY A 234 -6.41 -5.62 -0.67
CA GLY A 234 -6.56 -4.76 0.51
C GLY A 234 -6.01 -5.35 1.80
N LEU A 235 -5.95 -6.68 1.89
CA LEU A 235 -5.43 -7.43 3.03
C LEU A 235 -3.96 -7.83 2.87
N LEU A 236 -3.28 -7.49 1.76
CA LEU A 236 -1.86 -7.80 1.61
C LEU A 236 -1.06 -7.21 2.77
N PRO A 237 -0.23 -8.02 3.44
CA PRO A 237 0.50 -7.59 4.64
C PRO A 237 1.35 -6.35 4.42
N ILE A 238 2.02 -6.25 3.28
CA ILE A 238 2.83 -5.08 2.94
C ILE A 238 1.99 -3.80 2.78
N LEU A 239 0.79 -3.89 2.17
CA LEU A 239 -0.08 -2.72 2.01
C LEU A 239 -0.71 -2.28 3.33
N LEU A 240 -1.08 -3.23 4.20
CA LEU A 240 -1.51 -2.92 5.56
C LEU A 240 -0.35 -2.32 6.37
N PHE A 241 0.86 -2.84 6.22
CA PHE A 241 2.04 -2.31 6.88
C PHE A 241 2.33 -0.87 6.45
N GLU A 242 2.31 -0.57 5.15
CA GLU A 242 2.49 0.79 4.64
C GLU A 242 1.36 1.73 5.13
N ALA A 243 0.12 1.21 5.21
CA ALA A 243 -1.00 1.97 5.74
C ALA A 243 -0.88 2.28 7.23
N CYS A 244 -0.18 1.43 8.00
CA CYS A 244 0.09 1.62 9.42
C CYS A 244 1.35 2.45 9.70
N ASN A 245 1.94 3.06 8.68
CA ASN A 245 3.16 3.86 8.79
C ASN A 245 3.00 5.24 8.16
N TYR A 246 4.07 6.04 8.22
CA TYR A 246 4.21 7.26 7.46
C TYR A 246 4.66 6.91 6.06
N SER A 247 3.72 6.84 5.13
CA SER A 247 3.94 6.48 3.74
C SER A 247 2.87 7.08 2.84
N TYR A 248 3.22 7.42 1.61
CA TYR A 248 2.25 7.83 0.58
C TYR A 248 1.73 6.64 -0.25
N ASP A 249 2.29 5.45 -0.09
CA ASP A 249 1.89 4.29 -0.90
C ASP A 249 0.40 3.94 -0.74
N PRO A 250 -0.21 4.00 0.46
CA PRO A 250 -1.66 3.80 0.62
C PRO A 250 -2.51 4.78 -0.18
N TRP A 251 -2.04 6.03 -0.32
CA TRP A 251 -2.68 7.01 -1.19
C TRP A 251 -2.61 6.60 -2.66
N CYS A 252 -1.41 6.31 -3.15
CA CYS A 252 -1.19 5.97 -4.55
C CYS A 252 -1.92 4.68 -4.94
N VAL A 253 -1.66 3.60 -4.22
CA VAL A 253 -2.25 2.28 -4.49
C VAL A 253 -3.76 2.32 -4.29
N GLY A 254 -4.24 2.95 -3.22
CA GLY A 254 -5.66 3.05 -2.89
C GLY A 254 -6.46 3.82 -3.92
N PHE A 255 -5.97 4.97 -4.35
CA PHE A 255 -6.64 5.76 -5.40
C PHE A 255 -6.57 5.09 -6.78
N LEU A 256 -5.43 4.48 -7.14
CA LEU A 256 -5.34 3.69 -8.38
C LEU A 256 -6.29 2.49 -8.34
N LEU A 257 -6.36 1.78 -7.23
CA LEU A 257 -7.30 0.67 -7.02
C LEU A 257 -8.76 1.14 -7.20
N LEU A 258 -9.12 2.29 -6.62
CA LEU A 258 -10.46 2.88 -6.76
C LEU A 258 -10.75 3.29 -8.20
N GLY A 259 -9.79 3.91 -8.89
CA GLY A 259 -9.90 4.29 -10.30
C GLY A 259 -10.07 3.07 -11.21
N PHE A 260 -9.23 2.04 -11.02
CA PHE A 260 -9.30 0.78 -11.76
C PHE A 260 -10.61 0.02 -11.49
N ALA A 261 -11.04 -0.09 -10.24
CA ALA A 261 -12.30 -0.71 -9.88
C ALA A 261 -13.50 0.04 -10.48
N SER A 262 -13.45 1.37 -10.49
CA SER A 262 -14.50 2.20 -11.10
C SER A 262 -14.57 1.98 -12.61
N PHE A 263 -13.43 1.95 -13.29
CA PHE A 263 -13.34 1.66 -14.72
C PHE A 263 -13.91 0.26 -15.05
N VAL A 264 -13.45 -0.74 -14.30
CA VAL A 264 -13.92 -2.11 -14.43
C VAL A 264 -15.41 -2.22 -14.14
N GLY A 265 -15.91 -1.52 -13.12
CA GLY A 265 -17.32 -1.44 -12.79
C GLY A 265 -18.18 -0.83 -13.91
N GLU A 266 -17.64 0.13 -14.67
CA GLU A 266 -18.31 0.65 -15.87
C GLU A 266 -18.31 -0.37 -17.01
N LEU A 267 -17.24 -1.11 -17.22
CA LEU A 267 -17.23 -2.21 -18.20
C LEU A 267 -18.23 -3.32 -17.84
N GLN A 268 -18.45 -3.58 -16.55
CA GLN A 268 -19.43 -4.56 -16.05
C GLN A 268 -20.90 -4.12 -16.22
N ARG A 269 -21.14 -2.91 -16.76
CA ARG A 269 -22.47 -2.35 -17.04
C ARG A 269 -22.54 -1.88 -18.50
N PRO A 270 -22.34 -2.79 -19.47
CA PRO A 270 -22.16 -2.41 -20.89
C PRO A 270 -23.36 -1.67 -21.51
N GLU A 271 -24.58 -1.93 -21.02
CA GLU A 271 -25.84 -1.29 -21.46
C GLU A 271 -26.01 0.14 -20.95
N LYS A 272 -25.30 0.53 -19.91
CA LYS A 272 -25.44 1.87 -19.35
C LYS A 272 -24.37 2.79 -19.95
N PRO A 273 -24.75 3.92 -20.55
CA PRO A 273 -23.77 4.89 -21.03
C PRO A 273 -22.99 5.47 -19.85
N LEU A 274 -21.73 5.84 -20.09
CA LEU A 274 -20.90 6.53 -19.11
C LEU A 274 -21.53 7.88 -18.78
N THR A 275 -21.80 8.09 -17.51
CA THR A 275 -22.26 9.38 -16.97
C THR A 275 -21.07 10.25 -16.57
N LEU A 276 -21.29 11.56 -16.38
CA LEU A 276 -20.26 12.44 -15.83
C LEU A 276 -19.77 11.94 -14.45
N GLY A 277 -20.68 11.52 -13.59
CA GLY A 277 -20.31 10.93 -12.30
C GLY A 277 -19.44 9.66 -12.45
N GLY A 278 -19.79 8.78 -13.41
CA GLY A 278 -18.97 7.60 -13.72
C GLY A 278 -17.58 7.97 -14.22
N ALA A 279 -17.48 8.98 -15.11
CA ALA A 279 -16.21 9.50 -15.60
C ALA A 279 -15.36 10.09 -14.48
N LEU A 280 -15.94 10.88 -13.58
CA LEU A 280 -15.26 11.46 -12.44
C LEU A 280 -14.76 10.39 -11.46
N TRP A 281 -15.55 9.33 -11.19
CA TRP A 281 -15.13 8.21 -10.36
C TRP A 281 -13.96 7.41 -10.93
N ILE A 282 -13.68 7.51 -12.22
CA ILE A 282 -12.51 6.92 -12.86
C ILE A 282 -11.33 7.91 -12.84
N LEU A 283 -11.54 9.11 -13.42
CA LEU A 283 -10.45 10.04 -13.67
C LEU A 283 -9.90 10.70 -12.41
N VAL A 284 -10.75 11.10 -11.47
CA VAL A 284 -10.29 11.77 -10.24
C VAL A 284 -9.42 10.84 -9.39
N PRO A 285 -9.86 9.61 -9.04
CA PRO A 285 -8.99 8.70 -8.31
C PRO A 285 -7.72 8.34 -9.10
N PHE A 286 -7.81 8.08 -10.41
CA PHE A 286 -6.61 7.80 -11.20
C PHE A 286 -5.62 8.98 -11.13
N THR A 287 -6.09 10.20 -11.32
CA THR A 287 -5.27 11.41 -11.22
C THR A 287 -4.59 11.53 -9.87
N LEU A 288 -5.36 11.42 -8.78
CA LEU A 288 -4.83 11.51 -7.41
C LEU A 288 -3.80 10.42 -7.12
N GLY A 289 -3.99 9.22 -7.68
CA GLY A 289 -3.04 8.12 -7.53
C GLY A 289 -1.70 8.34 -8.24
N VAL A 290 -1.72 8.91 -9.47
CA VAL A 290 -0.49 9.15 -10.25
C VAL A 290 0.15 10.50 -9.97
N LEU A 291 -0.56 11.42 -9.32
CA LEU A 291 -0.10 12.80 -9.08
C LEU A 291 1.16 12.86 -8.21
N ILE A 292 1.38 11.87 -7.38
CA ILE A 292 2.57 11.78 -6.52
C ILE A 292 3.83 11.46 -7.34
N LYS A 293 3.69 10.64 -8.39
CA LYS A 293 4.79 10.27 -9.30
C LYS A 293 4.27 10.18 -10.74
N ALA A 294 4.52 11.20 -11.55
CA ALA A 294 4.06 11.27 -12.94
C ALA A 294 4.56 10.11 -13.83
N ALA A 295 5.66 9.47 -13.48
CA ALA A 295 6.19 8.31 -14.18
C ALA A 295 5.18 7.13 -14.26
N TRP A 296 4.12 7.15 -13.45
CA TRP A 296 3.07 6.13 -13.46
C TRP A 296 1.87 6.44 -14.39
N ILE A 297 1.85 7.60 -15.03
CA ILE A 297 0.79 7.99 -15.98
C ILE A 297 0.55 6.97 -17.10
N PRO A 298 1.59 6.37 -17.73
CA PRO A 298 1.39 5.42 -18.80
C PRO A 298 0.53 4.21 -18.41
N GLY A 299 0.50 3.87 -17.11
CA GLY A 299 -0.40 2.84 -16.59
C GLY A 299 -1.87 3.12 -16.85
N GLY A 300 -2.26 4.36 -17.14
CA GLY A 300 -3.60 4.77 -17.56
C GLY A 300 -3.90 4.61 -19.05
N LEU A 301 -2.97 4.12 -19.87
CA LEU A 301 -3.17 3.99 -21.33
C LEU A 301 -4.43 3.20 -21.68
N PHE A 302 -4.81 2.21 -20.88
CA PHE A 302 -6.03 1.43 -21.07
C PHE A 302 -7.32 2.28 -21.03
N LEU A 303 -7.32 3.43 -20.34
CA LEU A 303 -8.49 4.33 -20.26
C LEU A 303 -8.96 4.80 -21.65
N LEU A 304 -8.02 4.94 -22.60
CA LEU A 304 -8.32 5.35 -23.97
C LEU A 304 -9.15 4.29 -24.73
N PHE A 305 -9.12 3.05 -24.28
CA PHE A 305 -9.78 1.92 -24.95
C PHE A 305 -11.17 1.59 -24.40
N LEU A 306 -11.80 2.54 -23.68
CA LEU A 306 -13.20 2.37 -23.27
C LEU A 306 -14.10 2.20 -24.50
N PRO A 307 -14.94 1.15 -24.58
CA PRO A 307 -15.71 0.82 -25.78
C PRO A 307 -16.67 1.93 -26.20
N GLN A 308 -16.85 2.14 -27.53
CA GLN A 308 -17.78 3.14 -28.08
C GLN A 308 -19.20 3.00 -27.53
N LYS A 309 -19.66 1.79 -27.27
CA LYS A 309 -21.00 1.52 -26.70
C LYS A 309 -21.24 2.15 -25.32
N LYS A 310 -20.18 2.57 -24.62
CA LYS A 310 -20.26 3.31 -23.35
C LYS A 310 -20.58 4.79 -23.54
N PHE A 311 -20.57 5.30 -24.76
CA PHE A 311 -20.79 6.71 -25.04
C PHE A 311 -22.08 6.89 -25.87
N ARG A 312 -22.91 7.89 -25.50
CA ARG A 312 -24.13 8.22 -26.25
C ARG A 312 -23.84 8.69 -27.66
N THR A 313 -22.71 9.39 -27.85
CA THR A 313 -22.31 9.96 -29.14
C THR A 313 -20.82 9.77 -29.37
N ARG A 314 -20.37 9.89 -30.63
CA ARG A 314 -18.93 9.90 -30.95
C ARG A 314 -18.22 11.09 -30.29
N GLY A 315 -18.90 12.27 -30.24
CA GLY A 315 -18.37 13.45 -29.54
C GLY A 315 -18.10 13.22 -28.05
N ALA A 316 -18.99 12.50 -27.36
CA ALA A 316 -18.76 12.14 -25.95
C ALA A 316 -17.53 11.25 -25.76
N ARG A 317 -17.25 10.34 -26.71
CA ARG A 317 -16.00 9.55 -26.68
C ARG A 317 -14.76 10.40 -26.93
N VAL A 318 -14.82 11.31 -27.88
CA VAL A 318 -13.72 12.26 -28.16
C VAL A 318 -13.45 13.11 -26.91
N LEU A 319 -14.49 13.63 -26.26
CA LEU A 319 -14.35 14.39 -25.02
C LEU A 319 -13.69 13.56 -23.90
N TRP A 320 -14.06 12.27 -23.78
CA TRP A 320 -13.42 11.35 -22.85
C TRP A 320 -11.92 11.19 -23.11
N ILE A 321 -11.53 10.95 -24.37
CA ILE A 321 -10.14 10.83 -24.77
C ILE A 321 -9.37 12.13 -24.47
N LEU A 322 -9.96 13.28 -24.82
CA LEU A 322 -9.38 14.58 -24.52
C LEU A 322 -9.19 14.78 -23.01
N ALA A 323 -10.17 14.42 -22.19
CA ALA A 323 -10.05 14.47 -20.73
C ALA A 323 -8.90 13.60 -20.21
N CYS A 324 -8.74 12.38 -20.73
CA CYS A 324 -7.60 11.52 -20.36
C CYS A 324 -6.26 12.15 -20.76
N VAL A 325 -6.18 12.75 -21.96
CA VAL A 325 -4.96 13.44 -22.43
C VAL A 325 -4.66 14.68 -21.58
N VAL A 326 -5.68 15.49 -21.26
CA VAL A 326 -5.52 16.66 -20.38
C VAL A 326 -5.01 16.25 -19.01
N VAL A 327 -5.54 15.18 -18.42
CA VAL A 327 -5.06 14.63 -17.16
C VAL A 327 -3.59 14.22 -17.28
N ALA A 328 -3.25 13.45 -18.32
CA ALA A 328 -1.87 13.00 -18.53
C ALA A 328 -0.90 14.18 -18.69
N LEU A 329 -1.24 15.17 -19.52
CA LEU A 329 -0.41 16.36 -19.71
C LEU A 329 -0.32 17.21 -18.45
N GLY A 330 -1.45 17.42 -17.74
CA GLY A 330 -1.49 18.18 -16.49
C GLY A 330 -0.60 17.58 -15.41
N VAL A 331 -0.71 16.26 -15.20
CA VAL A 331 0.15 15.56 -14.21
C VAL A 331 1.63 15.59 -14.65
N THR A 332 1.91 15.36 -15.94
CA THR A 332 3.30 15.48 -16.44
C THR A 332 3.85 16.88 -16.21
N TRP A 333 3.04 17.92 -16.45
CA TRP A 333 3.46 19.30 -16.23
C TRP A 333 3.79 19.59 -14.77
N THR A 334 3.09 19.02 -13.79
CA THR A 334 3.42 19.23 -12.38
C THR A 334 4.83 18.76 -12.01
N PHE A 335 5.42 17.85 -12.77
CA PHE A 335 6.80 17.38 -12.61
C PHE A 335 7.78 18.12 -13.51
N MET A 336 7.44 18.23 -14.79
CA MET A 336 8.34 18.83 -15.78
C MET A 336 8.44 20.35 -15.65
N GLY A 337 7.35 21.01 -15.23
CA GLY A 337 7.34 22.46 -15.06
C GLY A 337 8.42 22.95 -14.09
N PRO A 338 8.50 22.46 -12.85
CA PRO A 338 9.55 22.77 -11.91
C PRO A 338 10.95 22.37 -12.41
N PHE A 339 11.10 21.25 -13.07
CA PHE A 339 12.35 20.79 -13.66
C PHE A 339 12.86 21.78 -14.72
N LEU A 340 11.99 22.16 -15.66
CA LEU A 340 12.34 23.10 -16.72
C LEU A 340 12.61 24.52 -16.20
N SER A 341 11.85 24.98 -15.19
CA SER A 341 12.05 26.31 -14.60
C SER A 341 13.38 26.44 -13.85
N ARG A 342 13.95 25.34 -13.39
CA ARG A 342 15.27 25.28 -12.72
C ARG A 342 16.43 25.04 -13.68
N GLY A 343 16.23 25.19 -14.97
CA GLY A 343 17.28 25.00 -15.97
C GLY A 343 17.75 23.57 -16.15
N GLY A 344 16.87 22.59 -15.82
CA GLY A 344 17.21 21.16 -15.94
C GLY A 344 18.18 20.64 -14.87
N SER A 345 18.65 21.48 -13.96
CA SER A 345 19.41 21.02 -12.80
C SER A 345 18.47 20.26 -11.87
N GLY A 346 18.52 18.95 -12.04
CA GLY A 346 17.60 18.04 -11.39
C GLY A 346 17.92 17.87 -9.91
N TYR A 347 17.09 17.26 -9.28
CA TYR A 347 16.99 16.42 -8.07
C TYR A 347 18.26 16.25 -7.18
N SER A 348 19.38 16.90 -7.48
CA SER A 348 20.68 16.68 -6.83
C SER A 348 20.73 17.13 -5.36
N ASP A 349 19.84 18.01 -4.93
CA ASP A 349 20.15 18.79 -3.73
C ASP A 349 19.74 18.18 -2.40
N SER A 350 18.81 17.26 -2.35
CA SER A 350 18.40 16.74 -1.04
C SER A 350 19.03 15.41 -0.62
N ARG A 351 19.76 14.76 -1.53
CA ARG A 351 20.44 13.47 -1.25
C ARG A 351 21.94 13.48 -1.59
N GLY A 352 22.40 14.42 -2.38
CA GLY A 352 23.82 14.55 -2.73
C GLY A 352 24.72 14.84 -1.53
N GLU A 353 24.23 15.55 -0.54
CA GLU A 353 25.00 15.86 0.65
C GLU A 353 25.06 14.71 1.67
N THR A 354 24.09 13.83 1.70
CA THR A 354 24.11 12.66 2.61
C THR A 354 24.85 11.45 2.03
N LEU A 355 25.16 11.45 0.74
CA LEU A 355 25.95 10.40 0.08
C LEU A 355 27.34 10.91 -0.32
N THR A 356 27.90 11.85 0.40
CA THR A 356 29.26 12.36 0.21
C THR A 356 30.32 11.37 0.67
N SER A 357 30.24 10.12 0.21
CA SER A 357 31.48 9.38 0.01
C SER A 357 32.00 9.74 -1.39
N ALA A 358 33.26 10.01 -1.50
CA ALA A 358 33.99 10.44 -2.72
C ALA A 358 33.90 9.48 -3.94
N THR A 359 32.93 8.57 -3.94
CA THR A 359 32.74 7.49 -4.92
C THR A 359 31.42 7.58 -5.70
N VAL A 360 30.55 8.57 -5.43
CA VAL A 360 29.24 8.68 -6.09
C VAL A 360 29.29 9.83 -7.09
N ASN A 361 29.38 9.51 -8.39
CA ASN A 361 29.28 10.45 -9.48
C ASN A 361 27.87 10.39 -10.08
N ILE A 362 26.97 11.29 -9.65
CA ILE A 362 25.61 11.41 -10.20
C ILE A 362 25.53 12.75 -10.93
N ASP A 363 25.50 12.70 -12.26
CA ASP A 363 25.27 13.84 -13.14
C ASP A 363 24.25 13.46 -14.21
N SER A 364 23.04 14.03 -14.11
CA SER A 364 21.96 13.72 -15.04
C SER A 364 22.24 14.18 -16.47
N ALA A 365 22.99 15.27 -16.66
CA ALA A 365 23.30 15.79 -17.98
C ALA A 365 24.37 14.92 -18.67
N GLU A 366 25.42 14.55 -17.95
CA GLU A 366 26.44 13.64 -18.43
C GLU A 366 25.87 12.25 -18.72
N GLN A 367 25.02 11.74 -17.80
CA GLN A 367 24.34 10.46 -17.99
C GLN A 367 23.46 10.46 -19.25
N LEU A 368 22.71 11.55 -19.49
CA LEU A 368 21.88 11.70 -20.69
C LEU A 368 22.75 11.77 -21.97
N ALA A 369 23.90 12.47 -21.92
CA ALA A 369 24.84 12.51 -23.03
C ALA A 369 25.38 11.11 -23.37
N GLN A 370 25.79 10.33 -22.36
CA GLN A 370 26.25 8.95 -22.56
C GLN A 370 25.16 8.03 -23.11
N MET A 371 23.90 8.21 -22.67
CA MET A 371 22.76 7.49 -23.24
C MET A 371 22.55 7.84 -24.71
N ALA A 372 22.74 9.11 -25.09
CA ALA A 372 22.60 9.57 -26.47
C ALA A 372 23.76 9.08 -27.36
N GLU A 373 24.97 9.03 -26.84
CA GLU A 373 26.16 8.52 -27.54
C GLU A 373 26.09 7.01 -27.78
N ASN A 374 25.57 6.26 -26.82
CA ASN A 374 25.44 4.81 -26.95
C ASN A 374 24.05 4.28 -26.51
N PRO A 375 23.01 4.53 -27.32
CA PRO A 375 21.64 4.16 -27.00
C PRO A 375 21.42 2.64 -26.89
N LEU A 376 22.21 1.83 -27.62
CA LEU A 376 22.11 0.37 -27.55
C LEU A 376 22.64 -0.18 -26.22
N ARG A 377 23.72 0.43 -25.67
CA ARG A 377 24.20 0.09 -24.34
C ARG A 377 23.13 0.40 -23.29
N PHE A 378 22.55 1.61 -23.35
CA PHE A 378 21.48 1.97 -22.42
C PHE A 378 20.27 1.02 -22.53
N LEU A 379 19.84 0.70 -23.76
CA LEU A 379 18.76 -0.26 -23.96
C LEU A 379 19.10 -1.62 -23.36
N TRP A 380 20.35 -2.08 -23.48
CA TRP A 380 20.82 -3.32 -22.87
C TRP A 380 20.77 -3.24 -21.32
N VAL A 381 21.23 -2.16 -20.71
CA VAL A 381 21.15 -1.93 -19.27
C VAL A 381 19.69 -2.00 -18.81
N LEU A 382 18.77 -1.34 -19.54
CA LEU A 382 17.34 -1.36 -19.23
C LEU A 382 16.73 -2.76 -19.36
N VAL A 383 17.12 -3.53 -20.39
CA VAL A 383 16.64 -4.91 -20.58
C VAL A 383 17.17 -5.83 -19.48
N VAL A 384 18.45 -5.76 -19.16
CA VAL A 384 19.06 -6.57 -18.09
C VAL A 384 18.43 -6.23 -16.75
N TRP A 385 18.24 -4.93 -16.46
CA TRP A 385 17.54 -4.49 -15.27
C TRP A 385 16.11 -5.03 -15.22
N PHE A 386 15.34 -4.90 -16.31
CA PHE A 386 13.95 -5.36 -16.36
C PHE A 386 13.82 -6.87 -16.15
N VAL A 387 14.68 -7.66 -16.80
CA VAL A 387 14.72 -9.12 -16.62
C VAL A 387 15.13 -9.49 -15.19
N GLY A 388 16.15 -8.82 -14.65
CA GLY A 388 16.59 -9.02 -13.27
C GLY A 388 15.52 -8.61 -12.25
N TYR A 389 14.81 -7.51 -12.52
CA TYR A 389 13.72 -7.03 -11.69
C TYR A 389 12.52 -7.98 -11.70
N LEU A 390 12.28 -8.68 -12.79
CA LEU A 390 11.27 -9.74 -12.88
C LEU A 390 11.70 -11.07 -12.27
N ASN A 391 12.90 -11.16 -11.69
CA ASN A 391 13.32 -12.35 -10.96
C ASN A 391 12.27 -12.67 -9.86
N PRO A 392 11.66 -13.86 -9.89
CA PRO A 392 10.56 -14.17 -8.98
C PRO A 392 10.96 -14.17 -7.51
N TRP A 393 12.22 -14.48 -7.20
CA TRP A 393 12.65 -14.61 -5.81
C TRP A 393 12.62 -13.29 -5.02
N PRO A 394 13.29 -12.20 -5.44
CA PRO A 394 13.15 -10.91 -4.78
C PRO A 394 11.71 -10.37 -4.81
N ILE A 395 10.97 -10.62 -5.91
CA ILE A 395 9.57 -10.22 -6.02
C ILE A 395 8.75 -10.89 -4.93
N PHE A 396 8.81 -12.19 -4.80
CA PHE A 396 8.00 -12.92 -3.81
C PHE A 396 8.37 -12.56 -2.39
N GLU A 397 9.64 -12.31 -2.14
CA GLU A 397 10.13 -11.90 -0.84
C GLU A 397 9.67 -10.49 -0.46
N GLN A 398 9.85 -9.53 -1.38
CA GLN A 398 9.63 -8.12 -1.06
C GLN A 398 8.20 -7.64 -1.36
N LEU A 399 7.50 -8.28 -2.30
CA LEU A 399 6.20 -7.81 -2.75
C LEU A 399 5.09 -8.08 -1.73
N PHE A 400 5.14 -9.19 -1.02
CA PHE A 400 4.02 -9.62 -0.18
C PHE A 400 4.28 -9.48 1.32
N VAL A 401 5.49 -9.73 1.77
CA VAL A 401 5.79 -9.94 3.20
C VAL A 401 6.99 -9.16 3.73
N SER A 402 7.57 -8.26 2.95
CA SER A 402 8.63 -7.40 3.45
C SER A 402 8.05 -6.27 4.28
N PHE A 403 8.50 -6.17 5.52
CA PHE A 403 8.18 -5.06 6.41
C PHE A 403 9.34 -4.05 6.48
N CYS A 404 9.92 -3.76 5.33
CA CYS A 404 11.01 -2.81 5.19
C CYS A 404 12.13 -3.10 6.21
N TYR A 405 12.36 -2.16 7.09
CA TYR A 405 13.43 -2.21 8.09
C TYR A 405 13.14 -3.16 9.26
N LEU A 406 11.93 -3.60 9.45
CA LEU A 406 11.62 -4.66 10.42
C LEU A 406 12.00 -6.07 9.93
N SER A 407 12.61 -6.14 8.73
CA SER A 407 13.00 -7.38 8.11
C SER A 407 11.83 -8.33 7.76
N ARG A 408 12.12 -9.60 7.59
CA ARG A 408 11.14 -10.61 7.18
C ARG A 408 10.57 -11.33 8.39
N PRO A 409 9.28 -11.64 8.41
CA PRO A 409 8.73 -12.51 9.43
C PRO A 409 9.34 -13.92 9.35
N VAL A 410 9.46 -14.61 10.48
CA VAL A 410 10.14 -15.92 10.59
C VAL A 410 9.62 -16.95 9.56
N LEU A 411 8.33 -16.96 9.28
CA LEU A 411 7.68 -17.89 8.34
C LEU A 411 7.37 -17.23 6.97
N TRP A 412 8.19 -16.27 6.53
CA TRP A 412 7.94 -15.50 5.31
C TRP A 412 7.70 -16.36 4.04
N PRO A 413 8.36 -17.51 3.79
CA PRO A 413 8.07 -18.30 2.60
C PRO A 413 6.65 -18.89 2.62
N LEU A 414 6.21 -19.37 3.78
CA LEU A 414 4.86 -19.90 3.95
C LEU A 414 3.80 -18.80 3.75
N TRP A 415 4.09 -17.62 4.28
CA TRP A 415 3.20 -16.47 4.13
C TRP A 415 3.12 -16.00 2.68
N THR A 416 4.25 -15.90 1.98
CA THR A 416 4.29 -15.55 0.55
C THR A 416 3.47 -16.54 -0.29
N VAL A 417 3.66 -17.84 -0.07
CA VAL A 417 2.85 -18.88 -0.73
C VAL A 417 1.38 -18.70 -0.40
N GLY A 418 1.05 -18.40 0.85
CA GLY A 418 -0.31 -18.10 1.28
C GLY A 418 -0.93 -16.94 0.52
N GLU A 419 -0.22 -15.82 0.35
CA GLU A 419 -0.71 -14.66 -0.40
C GLU A 419 -0.92 -14.97 -1.88
N ILE A 420 0.00 -15.69 -2.51
CA ILE A 420 -0.15 -16.14 -3.90
C ILE A 420 -1.39 -17.01 -4.06
N VAL A 421 -1.59 -17.98 -3.15
CA VAL A 421 -2.77 -18.84 -3.15
C VAL A 421 -4.04 -18.02 -2.93
N LEU A 422 -4.03 -17.07 -2.00
CA LEU A 422 -5.17 -16.18 -1.75
C LEU A 422 -5.54 -15.38 -3.01
N LEU A 423 -4.57 -14.76 -3.67
CA LEU A 423 -4.80 -14.00 -4.90
C LEU A 423 -5.30 -14.91 -6.04
N ALA A 424 -4.73 -16.10 -6.17
CA ALA A 424 -5.17 -17.09 -7.16
C ALA A 424 -6.62 -17.56 -6.91
N LEU A 425 -6.96 -17.86 -5.66
CA LEU A 425 -8.32 -18.23 -5.26
C LEU A 425 -9.31 -17.07 -5.45
N ALA A 426 -8.94 -15.86 -5.03
CA ALA A 426 -9.77 -14.68 -5.22
C ALA A 426 -10.08 -14.44 -6.70
N THR A 427 -9.06 -14.59 -7.57
CA THR A 427 -9.21 -14.44 -9.02
C THR A 427 -10.05 -15.56 -9.64
N SER A 428 -9.90 -16.80 -9.14
CA SER A 428 -10.57 -18.00 -9.70
C SER A 428 -11.99 -18.19 -9.18
N CYS A 429 -12.27 -17.80 -7.94
CA CYS A 429 -13.56 -18.04 -7.30
C CYS A 429 -14.53 -16.87 -7.41
N ASP A 430 -14.07 -15.72 -7.90
CA ASP A 430 -14.95 -14.56 -8.05
C ASP A 430 -15.99 -14.80 -9.15
N ARG A 431 -17.27 -14.61 -8.80
CA ARG A 431 -18.37 -14.78 -9.73
C ARG A 431 -18.43 -13.58 -10.66
N THR A 432 -17.84 -13.67 -11.84
CA THR A 432 -18.08 -12.68 -12.89
C THR A 432 -19.31 -13.08 -13.68
N GLN A 433 -20.26 -12.17 -13.80
CA GLN A 433 -21.39 -12.30 -14.72
C GLN A 433 -21.04 -11.78 -16.13
N ALA A 434 -19.81 -11.47 -16.40
CA ALA A 434 -19.39 -10.86 -17.65
C ALA A 434 -19.02 -11.93 -18.69
N ASP A 435 -20.01 -12.61 -19.24
CA ASP A 435 -19.81 -13.52 -20.38
C ASP A 435 -19.68 -12.78 -21.73
N ASP A 436 -19.96 -11.49 -21.79
CA ASP A 436 -20.04 -10.74 -23.03
C ASP A 436 -18.79 -9.90 -23.31
N GLY A 437 -17.78 -10.53 -23.95
CA GLY A 437 -16.71 -9.82 -24.67
C GLY A 437 -15.76 -8.95 -23.84
N TRP A 438 -15.63 -9.24 -22.62
CA TRP A 438 -14.74 -8.60 -21.64
C TRP A 438 -13.32 -9.17 -21.64
N PRO A 439 -12.32 -8.34 -21.37
CA PRO A 439 -12.06 -7.05 -21.99
C PRO A 439 -11.61 -7.24 -23.44
N SER A 440 -11.79 -6.23 -24.30
CA SER A 440 -11.30 -6.31 -25.68
C SER A 440 -9.77 -6.55 -25.72
N ARG A 441 -9.30 -7.18 -26.80
CA ARG A 441 -7.86 -7.42 -27.00
C ARG A 441 -7.06 -6.10 -26.95
N ALA A 442 -7.59 -5.04 -27.56
CA ALA A 442 -6.96 -3.72 -27.55
C ALA A 442 -6.82 -3.15 -26.13
N LEU A 443 -7.85 -3.29 -25.29
CA LEU A 443 -7.82 -2.83 -23.91
C LEU A 443 -6.78 -3.60 -23.08
N ARG A 444 -6.66 -4.92 -23.24
CA ARG A 444 -5.62 -5.72 -22.57
C ARG A 444 -4.22 -5.32 -23.01
N ILE A 445 -4.00 -5.16 -24.31
CA ILE A 445 -2.72 -4.70 -24.85
C ILE A 445 -2.38 -3.32 -24.29
N GLY A 446 -3.34 -2.37 -24.31
CA GLY A 446 -3.16 -1.04 -23.73
C GLY A 446 -2.79 -1.08 -22.25
N ALA A 447 -3.43 -1.97 -21.46
CA ALA A 447 -3.07 -2.16 -20.06
C ALA A 447 -1.65 -2.71 -19.89
N ILE A 448 -1.27 -3.75 -20.65
CA ILE A 448 0.07 -4.35 -20.58
C ILE A 448 1.14 -3.34 -20.98
N VAL A 449 0.95 -2.65 -22.11
CA VAL A 449 1.90 -1.62 -22.57
C VAL A 449 2.02 -0.49 -21.55
N GLY A 450 0.88 -0.03 -21.01
CA GLY A 450 0.87 1.01 -19.97
C GLY A 450 1.64 0.58 -18.71
N ILE A 451 1.46 -0.67 -18.26
CA ILE A 451 2.18 -1.21 -17.11
C ILE A 451 3.69 -1.27 -17.38
N VAL A 452 4.10 -1.83 -18.52
CA VAL A 452 5.53 -1.91 -18.89
C VAL A 452 6.16 -0.53 -18.93
N LEU A 453 5.53 0.44 -19.57
CA LEU A 453 6.02 1.82 -19.61
C LEU A 453 6.11 2.45 -18.23
N SER A 454 5.15 2.16 -17.34
CA SER A 454 5.14 2.67 -15.97
C SER A 454 6.23 2.05 -15.08
N TYR A 455 6.83 0.95 -15.47
CA TYR A 455 8.04 0.43 -14.80
C TYR A 455 9.32 0.96 -15.46
N CYS A 456 9.35 1.07 -16.78
CA CYS A 456 10.52 1.58 -17.49
C CYS A 456 10.80 3.06 -17.18
N LEU A 457 9.77 3.91 -17.13
CA LEU A 457 9.97 5.35 -16.91
C LEU A 457 10.57 5.69 -15.53
N PRO A 458 10.10 5.14 -14.39
CA PRO A 458 10.78 5.32 -13.12
C PRO A 458 12.21 4.80 -13.12
N ALA A 459 12.47 3.65 -13.78
CA ALA A 459 13.81 3.11 -13.91
C ALA A 459 14.74 4.06 -14.69
N ILE A 460 14.26 4.63 -15.79
CA ILE A 460 15.02 5.65 -16.55
C ILE A 460 15.27 6.88 -15.69
N SER A 461 14.26 7.36 -14.96
CA SER A 461 14.41 8.51 -14.06
C SER A 461 15.45 8.25 -12.96
N LEU A 462 15.46 7.05 -12.40
CA LEU A 462 16.45 6.65 -11.39
C LEU A 462 17.85 6.43 -11.99
N TYR A 463 17.94 5.98 -13.23
CA TYR A 463 19.20 5.89 -13.95
C TYR A 463 19.82 7.26 -14.18
N LEU A 464 18.99 8.26 -14.51
CA LEU A 464 19.44 9.64 -14.72
C LEU A 464 19.80 10.37 -13.42
N GLY A 465 19.00 10.22 -12.36
CA GLY A 465 19.10 11.06 -11.19
C GLY A 465 19.54 10.36 -9.89
N TYR A 466 19.85 9.06 -9.92
CA TYR A 466 20.18 8.31 -8.71
C TYR A 466 21.27 7.25 -8.91
N THR A 467 21.68 7.01 -10.15
CA THR A 467 22.67 5.99 -10.51
C THR A 467 23.95 6.68 -11.00
N ASN A 468 25.10 6.11 -10.67
CA ASN A 468 26.39 6.64 -11.12
C ASN A 468 26.46 6.76 -12.64
N VAL A 469 27.08 7.82 -13.13
CA VAL A 469 27.30 8.05 -14.56
C VAL A 469 27.99 6.84 -15.18
N GLY A 470 27.43 6.33 -16.27
CA GLY A 470 27.98 5.21 -17.01
C GLY A 470 27.83 3.83 -16.36
N ALA A 471 27.06 3.68 -15.30
CA ALA A 471 26.83 2.39 -14.65
C ALA A 471 26.10 1.38 -15.56
N ASP A 472 26.38 0.10 -15.37
CA ASP A 472 25.69 -1.01 -16.06
C ASP A 472 24.48 -1.57 -15.28
N TYR A 473 24.02 -0.83 -14.29
CA TYR A 473 22.89 -1.16 -13.42
C TYR A 473 22.02 0.06 -13.15
N ILE A 474 20.80 -0.16 -12.61
CA ILE A 474 19.89 0.89 -12.19
C ILE A 474 19.63 0.73 -10.69
N LEU A 475 19.87 1.78 -9.92
CA LEU A 475 19.64 1.81 -8.47
C LEU A 475 18.29 2.45 -8.11
N GLY A 476 17.80 2.15 -6.90
CA GLY A 476 16.69 2.85 -6.25
C GLY A 476 15.29 2.36 -6.60
N MET A 477 15.12 1.46 -7.57
CA MET A 477 13.82 0.89 -7.87
C MET A 477 13.44 -0.16 -6.83
N GLN A 478 12.29 0.03 -6.19
CA GLN A 478 11.80 -0.85 -5.14
C GLN A 478 10.68 -1.75 -5.68
N VAL A 479 10.68 -3.03 -5.28
CA VAL A 479 9.72 -4.03 -5.75
C VAL A 479 8.27 -3.64 -5.37
N ARG A 480 8.06 -2.94 -4.26
CA ARG A 480 6.74 -2.44 -3.85
C ARG A 480 6.04 -1.57 -4.91
N TYR A 481 6.77 -0.95 -5.82
CA TYR A 481 6.18 -0.18 -6.93
C TYR A 481 5.37 -1.06 -7.90
N MET A 482 5.57 -2.38 -7.91
CA MET A 482 4.72 -3.31 -8.65
C MET A 482 3.29 -3.40 -8.09
N LEU A 483 3.11 -3.13 -6.79
CA LEU A 483 1.80 -3.17 -6.14
C LEU A 483 0.80 -2.19 -6.74
N LEU A 484 1.28 -1.07 -7.31
CA LEU A 484 0.43 -0.05 -7.93
C LEU A 484 -0.45 -0.62 -9.05
N TYR A 485 0.08 -1.55 -9.82
CA TYR A 485 -0.62 -2.13 -10.98
C TYR A 485 -1.13 -3.55 -10.74
N LEU A 486 -0.86 -4.14 -9.58
CA LEU A 486 -1.39 -5.44 -9.23
C LEU A 486 -2.92 -5.53 -9.39
N PRO A 487 -3.71 -4.51 -8.96
CA PRO A 487 -5.14 -4.51 -9.21
C PRO A 487 -5.50 -4.56 -10.69
N LEU A 488 -4.80 -3.81 -11.52
CA LEU A 488 -5.04 -3.77 -12.96
C LEU A 488 -4.70 -5.11 -13.62
N VAL A 489 -3.57 -5.72 -13.21
CA VAL A 489 -3.18 -7.06 -13.67
C VAL A 489 -4.25 -8.08 -13.33
N LEU A 490 -4.68 -8.14 -12.09
CA LEU A 490 -5.64 -9.15 -11.63
C LEU A 490 -7.05 -8.91 -12.17
N LEU A 491 -7.52 -7.65 -12.19
CA LEU A 491 -8.87 -7.33 -12.61
C LEU A 491 -9.05 -7.32 -14.13
N LEU A 492 -8.02 -6.99 -14.89
CA LEU A 492 -8.14 -6.73 -16.31
C LEU A 492 -7.30 -7.66 -17.18
N VAL A 493 -6.02 -7.86 -16.84
CA VAL A 493 -5.08 -8.63 -17.67
C VAL A 493 -5.27 -10.13 -17.45
N LEU A 494 -5.25 -10.56 -16.19
CA LEU A 494 -5.40 -11.95 -15.79
C LEU A 494 -6.87 -12.36 -15.57
N ASN A 495 -7.83 -11.53 -15.97
CA ASN A 495 -9.22 -11.94 -15.87
C ASN A 495 -9.39 -13.27 -16.61
N LEU A 496 -9.29 -14.35 -15.82
CA LEU A 496 -9.41 -15.71 -16.29
C LEU A 496 -10.82 -15.84 -16.88
N GLY A 497 -10.88 -16.09 -18.17
CA GLY A 497 -12.15 -16.23 -18.87
C GLY A 497 -12.99 -17.34 -18.25
N THR A 498 -14.29 -17.31 -18.52
CA THR A 498 -15.27 -18.31 -18.05
C THR A 498 -14.82 -19.76 -18.19
N ARG A 499 -14.03 -20.08 -19.23
CA ARG A 499 -13.48 -21.42 -19.45
C ARG A 499 -12.48 -21.82 -18.36
N SER A 500 -11.56 -20.95 -18.00
CA SER A 500 -10.55 -21.25 -16.96
C SER A 500 -11.18 -21.36 -15.59
N ARG A 501 -12.16 -20.50 -15.29
CA ARG A 501 -12.94 -20.59 -14.04
C ARG A 501 -13.80 -21.84 -13.99
N ALA A 502 -14.50 -22.17 -15.07
CA ALA A 502 -15.25 -23.41 -15.16
C ALA A 502 -14.35 -24.65 -15.02
N TRP A 503 -13.11 -24.57 -15.53
CA TRP A 503 -12.13 -25.62 -15.34
C TRP A 503 -11.71 -25.77 -13.88
N VAL A 504 -11.36 -24.65 -13.21
CA VAL A 504 -11.02 -24.64 -11.76
C VAL A 504 -12.20 -25.15 -10.93
N GLN A 505 -13.40 -24.68 -11.20
CA GLN A 505 -14.62 -25.13 -10.52
C GLN A 505 -14.83 -26.64 -10.70
N ARG A 506 -14.74 -27.17 -11.93
CA ARG A 506 -14.99 -28.58 -12.22
C ARG A 506 -13.88 -29.51 -11.77
N ARG A 507 -12.60 -29.10 -11.91
CA ARG A 507 -11.46 -29.99 -11.69
C ARG A 507 -10.82 -29.86 -10.32
N VAL A 508 -10.98 -28.71 -9.66
CA VAL A 508 -10.35 -28.43 -8.36
C VAL A 508 -11.41 -28.32 -7.27
N LEU A 509 -12.31 -27.37 -7.39
CA LEU A 509 -13.24 -27.05 -6.29
C LEU A 509 -14.41 -28.02 -6.20
N GLY A 510 -14.96 -28.51 -7.32
CA GLY A 510 -16.06 -29.46 -7.33
C GLY A 510 -15.73 -30.77 -6.62
N PRO A 511 -14.66 -31.47 -7.02
CA PRO A 511 -14.24 -32.71 -6.36
C PRO A 511 -13.91 -32.53 -4.87
N VAL A 512 -13.35 -31.36 -4.48
CA VAL A 512 -13.11 -31.04 -3.06
C VAL A 512 -14.43 -30.85 -2.34
N ALA A 513 -15.36 -30.09 -2.93
CA ALA A 513 -16.67 -29.84 -2.32
C ALA A 513 -17.51 -31.12 -2.17
N GLU A 514 -17.47 -32.03 -3.15
CA GLU A 514 -18.20 -33.31 -3.11
C GLU A 514 -17.67 -34.23 -2.01
N ARG A 515 -16.37 -34.21 -1.73
CA ARG A 515 -15.76 -35.05 -0.67
C ARG A 515 -16.01 -34.49 0.74
N LEU A 516 -16.45 -33.24 0.85
CA LEU A 516 -16.71 -32.63 2.13
C LEU A 516 -18.13 -32.98 2.61
N PRO A 517 -18.31 -33.18 3.94
CA PRO A 517 -19.63 -33.25 4.55
C PRO A 517 -20.50 -32.06 4.15
N GLU A 518 -21.81 -32.26 4.00
CA GLU A 518 -22.73 -31.18 3.53
C GLU A 518 -22.57 -29.85 4.28
N ARG A 519 -22.29 -29.93 5.58
CA ARG A 519 -22.07 -28.76 6.42
C ARG A 519 -20.87 -27.87 5.99
N TRP A 520 -19.88 -28.45 5.24
CA TRP A 520 -18.67 -27.77 4.80
C TRP A 520 -18.71 -27.37 3.32
N ARG A 521 -19.68 -27.85 2.54
CA ARG A 521 -19.82 -27.49 1.11
C ARG A 521 -19.93 -25.99 0.86
N PRO A 522 -20.67 -25.20 1.70
CA PRO A 522 -20.66 -23.73 1.56
C PRO A 522 -19.28 -23.10 1.78
N ALA A 523 -18.46 -23.68 2.66
CA ALA A 523 -17.08 -23.20 2.86
C ALA A 523 -16.21 -23.46 1.63
N ALA A 524 -16.35 -24.61 0.97
CA ALA A 524 -15.65 -24.91 -0.28
C ALA A 524 -16.06 -23.96 -1.43
N GLN A 525 -17.34 -23.54 -1.46
CA GLN A 525 -17.82 -22.56 -2.43
C GLN A 525 -17.26 -21.14 -2.19
N ASN A 526 -16.93 -20.83 -0.92
CA ASN A 526 -16.37 -19.56 -0.48
C ASN A 526 -14.90 -19.71 -0.04
N LEU A 527 -14.16 -20.58 -0.72
CA LEU A 527 -12.79 -20.94 -0.33
C LEU A 527 -11.85 -19.73 -0.24
N ALA A 528 -12.00 -18.75 -1.16
CA ALA A 528 -11.22 -17.52 -1.13
C ALA A 528 -11.48 -16.70 0.15
N ASP A 529 -12.72 -16.64 0.61
CA ASP A 529 -13.09 -15.89 1.82
C ASP A 529 -12.59 -16.61 3.09
N VAL A 530 -12.69 -17.95 3.10
CA VAL A 530 -12.15 -18.79 4.19
C VAL A 530 -10.62 -18.60 4.24
N PHE A 531 -9.98 -18.62 3.08
CA PHE A 531 -8.53 -18.45 3.01
C PHE A 531 -8.11 -17.05 3.45
N ALA A 532 -8.81 -15.99 3.05
CA ALA A 532 -8.57 -14.63 3.52
C ALA A 532 -8.68 -14.50 5.06
N ALA A 533 -9.68 -15.17 5.66
CA ALA A 533 -9.83 -15.19 7.10
C ALA A 533 -8.67 -15.93 7.79
N LEU A 534 -8.27 -17.09 7.27
CA LEU A 534 -7.13 -17.85 7.79
C LEU A 534 -5.82 -17.07 7.63
N GLN A 535 -5.61 -16.41 6.52
CA GLN A 535 -4.43 -15.60 6.26
C GLN A 535 -4.35 -14.39 7.21
N SER A 536 -5.47 -13.74 7.49
CA SER A 536 -5.52 -12.65 8.47
C SER A 536 -5.27 -13.14 9.89
N LEU A 537 -5.78 -14.31 10.28
CA LEU A 537 -5.47 -14.92 11.58
C LEU A 537 -3.98 -15.28 11.69
N LEU A 538 -3.40 -15.82 10.61
CA LEU A 538 -1.96 -16.09 10.55
C LEU A 538 -1.16 -14.78 10.66
N ALA A 539 -1.59 -13.72 9.95
CA ALA A 539 -0.98 -12.40 10.06
C ALA A 539 -0.99 -11.88 11.50
N TRP A 540 -2.09 -12.05 12.24
CA TRP A 540 -2.16 -11.66 13.65
C TRP A 540 -1.17 -12.45 14.51
N VAL A 541 -1.07 -13.76 14.32
CA VAL A 541 -0.10 -14.59 15.03
C VAL A 541 1.34 -14.16 14.70
N MET A 542 1.62 -13.88 13.42
CA MET A 542 2.95 -13.45 12.98
C MET A 542 3.33 -12.06 13.50
N ILE A 543 2.37 -11.12 13.53
CA ILE A 543 2.55 -9.80 14.15
C ILE A 543 2.86 -9.98 15.64
N ALA A 544 2.11 -10.79 16.34
CA ALA A 544 2.36 -11.07 17.76
C ALA A 544 3.75 -11.67 17.98
N LEU A 545 4.10 -12.73 17.27
CA LEU A 545 5.41 -13.39 17.40
C LEU A 545 6.55 -12.48 16.97
N GLY A 546 6.40 -11.76 15.86
CA GLY A 546 7.42 -10.85 15.35
C GLY A 546 7.68 -9.65 16.27
N PHE A 547 6.65 -9.12 16.91
CA PHE A 547 6.75 -7.93 17.75
C PHE A 547 6.82 -8.22 19.24
N LEU A 548 6.25 -9.34 19.73
CA LEU A 548 6.33 -9.72 21.13
C LEU A 548 7.63 -10.44 21.48
N VAL A 549 8.21 -11.16 20.51
CA VAL A 549 9.46 -11.91 20.76
C VAL A 549 10.69 -11.04 20.53
N ARG A 550 10.60 -10.00 19.70
CA ARG A 550 11.73 -9.12 19.36
C ARG A 550 11.75 -7.78 20.12
N PHE A 551 10.63 -7.35 20.67
CA PHE A 551 10.42 -6.05 21.30
C PHE A 551 9.56 -6.18 22.56
#